data_327584331d900a40137a1794371d588c
#
_entry.id   327584331d900a40137a1794371d588c
#
_cell.length_a   1.000
_cell.length_b   1.000
_cell.length_c   1.000
_cell.angle_alpha   90.00
_cell.angle_beta   90.00
_cell.angle_gamma   90.00
#
_symmetry.space_group_name_H-M   'P 1'
#
loop_
_entity.id
_entity.type
_entity.pdbx_description
1 polymer ?
#
loop_
_entity_poly.entity_id
_entity_poly.type
_entity_poly.pdbx_seq_one_letter_code
_entity_poly.pdbx_strand_id
1 'polypeptide(L)'
;AMLGQGRTAGVFQLESAGITGVCVGMQPQSIEDLTAIVALYRPGPMDSIPKFIDSKLHPEKITYKTPQLQSILDVTYGCIVYQEQVIEIFRKLGGYTLGQADNMRRAISKKKQQVIVAERKAFVYGDPDRGIPGAIANGVDEQAANVIYDEILDFANYAFNKAHAVCYAKVSYDTAYLKCHYPKQYMAALMTSVQDNSMKVAGYIAACREMGLQLLLPDINHSESAFTVEPEGIRFGLAAVKNVGKGLVEQIVAERQADGPFASFRQLCERLSQTDLNKRAMENLIRCGAMDCFGHKRAQLLLVYDQAMTDAAQNRRRNLEGQIDLFSMDQTENETEIPMPDVPELPPQERMVGEKETTGLYLSGHPMDAYRPMLKNAHVASIGDIMTSFAEGADRYRDEQVVTVAGVIQSIRTRPTRNGSLMAYIVLEDDGTKTAYRLEFERGKTNGKQYS
;
A
#
# COMPACT_ATOMS: atom_id res chain seq x y z
N ALA A 1 7.03 12.26 -13.77
CA ALA A 1 7.60 11.04 -14.38
C ALA A 1 7.30 9.78 -13.55
N MET A 2 7.63 9.72 -12.24
CA MET A 2 7.46 8.52 -11.38
C MET A 2 6.02 7.99 -11.37
N LEU A 3 5.02 8.86 -11.20
CA LEU A 3 3.60 8.48 -11.17
C LEU A 3 3.10 7.94 -12.51
N GLY A 4 3.54 8.54 -13.63
CA GLY A 4 3.21 8.04 -14.97
C GLY A 4 3.86 6.70 -15.32
N GLN A 5 4.82 6.23 -14.53
CA GLN A 5 5.41 4.89 -14.62
C GLN A 5 4.71 3.85 -13.71
N GLY A 6 3.61 4.23 -13.05
CA GLY A 6 2.88 3.35 -12.15
C GLY A 6 3.52 3.15 -10.77
N ARG A 7 4.60 3.87 -10.43
CA ARG A 7 5.28 3.74 -9.14
C ARG A 7 4.56 4.50 -8.02
N THR A 8 3.29 4.19 -7.81
CA THR A 8 2.37 4.92 -6.93
C THR A 8 2.28 4.35 -5.51
N ALA A 9 2.85 3.16 -5.23
CA ALA A 9 2.84 2.55 -3.90
C ALA A 9 3.34 3.54 -2.84
N GLY A 10 2.58 3.72 -1.76
CA GLY A 10 2.87 4.66 -0.69
C GLY A 10 2.61 6.13 -1.01
N VAL A 11 2.15 6.48 -2.20
CA VAL A 11 1.80 7.87 -2.54
C VAL A 11 0.36 8.15 -2.10
N PHE A 12 0.18 9.17 -1.27
CA PHE A 12 -1.13 9.53 -0.73
C PHE A 12 -2.20 9.61 -1.82
N GLN A 13 -3.35 8.97 -1.60
CA GLN A 13 -4.51 8.87 -2.51
C GLN A 13 -4.28 8.12 -3.84
N LEU A 14 -3.05 7.74 -4.21
CA LEU A 14 -2.73 7.20 -5.53
C LEU A 14 -2.30 5.72 -5.51
N GLU A 15 -2.50 4.99 -4.39
CA GLU A 15 -1.96 3.65 -4.20
C GLU A 15 -2.76 2.51 -4.85
N SER A 16 -4.07 2.69 -5.08
CA SER A 16 -4.88 1.59 -5.61
C SER A 16 -4.57 1.31 -7.08
N ALA A 17 -4.67 0.05 -7.50
CA ALA A 17 -4.37 -0.37 -8.87
C ALA A 17 -5.12 0.45 -9.94
N GLY A 18 -6.42 0.73 -9.71
CA GLY A 18 -7.21 1.50 -10.67
C GLY A 18 -6.73 2.95 -10.82
N ILE A 19 -6.39 3.65 -9.72
CA ILE A 19 -5.88 5.02 -9.83
C ILE A 19 -4.44 5.03 -10.35
N THR A 20 -3.66 3.98 -10.11
CA THR A 20 -2.35 3.78 -10.72
C THR A 20 -2.48 3.72 -12.25
N GLY A 21 -3.43 2.94 -12.77
CA GLY A 21 -3.74 2.88 -14.20
C GLY A 21 -4.12 4.27 -14.78
N VAL A 22 -4.90 5.06 -14.03
CA VAL A 22 -5.21 6.45 -14.43
C VAL A 22 -3.95 7.31 -14.47
N CYS A 23 -3.05 7.19 -13.49
CA CYS A 23 -1.77 7.93 -13.51
C CYS A 23 -0.90 7.53 -14.71
N VAL A 24 -0.86 6.23 -15.04
CA VAL A 24 -0.11 5.73 -16.22
C VAL A 24 -0.73 6.26 -17.52
N GLY A 25 -2.04 6.16 -17.67
CA GLY A 25 -2.73 6.66 -18.87
C GLY A 25 -2.65 8.19 -19.03
N MET A 26 -2.80 8.91 -17.93
CA MET A 26 -2.83 10.38 -17.94
C MET A 26 -1.44 11.04 -18.03
N GLN A 27 -0.38 10.35 -17.62
CA GLN A 27 1.00 10.88 -17.59
C GLN A 27 1.06 12.27 -16.93
N PRO A 28 0.76 12.42 -15.63
CA PRO A 28 0.63 13.72 -14.98
C PRO A 28 1.95 14.49 -15.00
N GLN A 29 1.87 15.77 -15.43
CA GLN A 29 3.01 16.68 -15.57
C GLN A 29 2.88 17.91 -14.67
N SER A 30 1.69 18.16 -14.12
CA SER A 30 1.38 19.33 -13.31
C SER A 30 0.58 18.98 -12.07
N ILE A 31 0.47 19.93 -11.14
CA ILE A 31 -0.41 19.81 -9.97
C ILE A 31 -1.88 19.82 -10.39
N GLU A 32 -2.21 20.48 -11.49
CA GLU A 32 -3.57 20.50 -12.05
C GLU A 32 -3.97 19.10 -12.53
N ASP A 33 -3.07 18.36 -13.16
CA ASP A 33 -3.33 16.98 -13.56
C ASP A 33 -3.61 16.09 -12.35
N LEU A 34 -2.82 16.22 -11.28
CA LEU A 34 -3.05 15.46 -10.02
C LEU A 34 -4.39 15.87 -9.39
N THR A 35 -4.74 17.16 -9.46
CA THR A 35 -6.02 17.67 -8.98
C THR A 35 -7.19 17.06 -9.76
N ALA A 36 -7.05 16.92 -11.07
CA ALA A 36 -8.04 16.28 -11.92
C ALA A 36 -8.16 14.77 -11.62
N ILE A 37 -7.05 14.06 -11.41
CA ILE A 37 -7.06 12.64 -11.01
C ILE A 37 -7.85 12.46 -9.70
N VAL A 38 -7.56 13.25 -8.68
CA VAL A 38 -8.25 13.21 -7.38
C VAL A 38 -9.74 13.51 -7.53
N ALA A 39 -10.11 14.44 -8.42
CA ALA A 39 -11.50 14.82 -8.63
C ALA A 39 -12.29 13.77 -9.44
N LEU A 40 -11.66 13.13 -10.41
CA LEU A 40 -12.31 12.22 -11.36
C LEU A 40 -12.34 10.77 -10.89
N TYR A 41 -11.30 10.29 -10.14
CA TYR A 41 -11.24 8.88 -9.73
C TYR A 41 -12.16 8.59 -8.54
N ARG A 42 -13.45 8.48 -8.82
CA ARG A 42 -14.52 8.12 -7.87
C ARG A 42 -15.78 7.68 -8.61
N PRO A 43 -16.67 6.92 -7.99
CA PRO A 43 -17.91 6.46 -8.64
C PRO A 43 -18.70 7.65 -9.26
N GLY A 44 -19.02 7.52 -10.52
CA GLY A 44 -19.72 8.52 -11.34
C GLY A 44 -18.80 9.25 -12.32
N PRO A 45 -17.86 10.12 -11.87
CA PRO A 45 -16.98 10.84 -12.79
C PRO A 45 -15.95 9.93 -13.50
N MET A 46 -15.70 8.71 -12.99
CA MET A 46 -14.74 7.77 -13.60
C MET A 46 -15.01 7.52 -15.09
N ASP A 47 -16.28 7.53 -15.50
CA ASP A 47 -16.66 7.32 -16.90
C ASP A 47 -16.14 8.45 -17.83
N SER A 48 -15.80 9.61 -17.27
CA SER A 48 -15.23 10.73 -17.99
C SER A 48 -13.70 10.69 -18.13
N ILE A 49 -13.02 9.79 -17.41
CA ILE A 49 -11.55 9.69 -17.42
C ILE A 49 -10.99 9.39 -18.81
N PRO A 50 -11.52 8.44 -19.60
CA PRO A 50 -11.00 8.17 -20.94
C PRO A 50 -11.05 9.42 -21.85
N LYS A 51 -12.15 10.16 -21.80
CA LYS A 51 -12.30 11.40 -22.57
C LYS A 51 -11.30 12.46 -22.11
N PHE A 52 -11.11 12.62 -20.80
CA PHE A 52 -10.15 13.56 -20.25
C PHE A 52 -8.71 13.23 -20.67
N ILE A 53 -8.34 11.94 -20.62
CA ILE A 53 -7.01 11.47 -21.07
C ILE A 53 -6.82 11.73 -22.56
N ASP A 54 -7.80 11.36 -23.41
CA ASP A 54 -7.70 11.61 -24.85
C ASP A 54 -7.55 13.11 -25.17
N SER A 55 -8.35 13.95 -24.54
CA SER A 55 -8.26 15.41 -24.70
C SER A 55 -6.91 15.98 -24.24
N LYS A 56 -6.34 15.43 -23.16
CA LYS A 56 -5.02 15.84 -22.67
C LYS A 56 -3.90 15.43 -23.63
N LEU A 57 -3.95 14.19 -24.14
CA LEU A 57 -2.92 13.65 -25.03
C LEU A 57 -3.02 14.21 -26.45
N HIS A 58 -4.20 14.69 -26.84
CA HIS A 58 -4.51 15.23 -28.16
C HIS A 58 -5.16 16.62 -28.06
N PRO A 59 -4.44 17.66 -27.60
CA PRO A 59 -4.99 19.02 -27.43
C PRO A 59 -5.57 19.59 -28.72
N GLU A 60 -5.07 19.15 -29.86
CA GLU A 60 -5.54 19.55 -31.19
C GLU A 60 -6.97 19.10 -31.51
N LYS A 61 -7.49 18.10 -30.80
CA LYS A 61 -8.85 17.60 -30.94
C LYS A 61 -9.87 18.35 -30.06
N ILE A 62 -9.40 19.20 -29.15
CA ILE A 62 -10.28 19.90 -28.23
C ILE A 62 -11.12 20.90 -29.01
N THR A 63 -12.44 20.75 -28.95
CA THR A 63 -13.39 21.70 -29.56
C THR A 63 -14.28 22.27 -28.47
N TYR A 64 -14.36 23.60 -28.44
CA TYR A 64 -15.26 24.33 -27.54
C TYR A 64 -16.55 24.67 -28.26
N LYS A 65 -17.70 24.40 -27.64
CA LYS A 65 -19.04 24.71 -28.20
C LYS A 65 -19.29 26.22 -28.38
N THR A 66 -18.55 27.02 -27.61
CA THR A 66 -18.46 28.45 -27.75
C THR A 66 -17.06 28.91 -27.31
N PRO A 67 -16.48 29.98 -27.95
CA PRO A 67 -15.15 30.44 -27.55
C PRO A 67 -15.02 30.85 -26.08
N GLN A 68 -16.12 31.32 -25.48
CA GLN A 68 -16.13 31.74 -24.07
C GLN A 68 -15.80 30.58 -23.10
N LEU A 69 -16.10 29.33 -23.47
CA LEU A 69 -15.76 28.15 -22.65
C LEU A 69 -14.26 27.88 -22.52
N GLN A 70 -13.47 28.30 -23.53
CA GLN A 70 -12.03 28.06 -23.50
C GLN A 70 -11.41 28.62 -22.23
N SER A 71 -11.72 29.86 -21.86
CA SER A 71 -11.17 30.50 -20.66
C SER A 71 -11.57 29.83 -19.34
N ILE A 72 -12.54 28.93 -19.36
CA ILE A 72 -13.04 28.20 -18.18
C ILE A 72 -12.51 26.76 -18.13
N LEU A 73 -12.46 26.12 -19.31
CA LEU A 73 -12.21 24.68 -19.42
C LEU A 73 -10.81 24.32 -19.94
N ASP A 74 -9.99 25.32 -20.32
CA ASP A 74 -8.64 25.06 -20.83
C ASP A 74 -7.78 24.28 -19.85
N VAL A 75 -7.84 24.62 -18.56
CA VAL A 75 -7.12 23.95 -17.47
C VAL A 75 -7.54 22.48 -17.29
N THR A 76 -8.67 22.06 -17.83
CA THR A 76 -9.21 20.70 -17.77
C THR A 76 -9.44 20.09 -19.15
N TYR A 77 -8.70 20.57 -20.15
CA TYR A 77 -8.70 20.03 -21.52
C TYR A 77 -10.10 19.96 -22.14
N GLY A 78 -10.91 21.00 -21.90
CA GLY A 78 -12.28 21.08 -22.44
C GLY A 78 -13.34 20.30 -21.66
N CYS A 79 -12.99 19.66 -20.55
CA CYS A 79 -13.92 18.90 -19.71
C CYS A 79 -14.40 19.71 -18.50
N ILE A 80 -15.69 19.60 -18.15
CA ILE A 80 -16.19 20.09 -16.85
C ILE A 80 -15.78 19.09 -15.76
N VAL A 81 -15.01 19.55 -14.77
CA VAL A 81 -14.50 18.72 -13.66
C VAL A 81 -14.89 19.30 -12.30
N TYR A 82 -14.93 20.63 -12.18
CA TYR A 82 -15.07 21.32 -10.90
C TYR A 82 -16.39 22.10 -10.78
N GLN A 83 -16.89 22.17 -9.55
CA GLN A 83 -18.06 23.01 -9.22
C GLN A 83 -17.84 24.47 -9.57
N GLU A 84 -16.63 24.95 -9.42
CA GLU A 84 -16.22 26.31 -9.74
C GLU A 84 -16.33 26.62 -11.24
N GLN A 85 -16.09 25.63 -12.11
CA GLN A 85 -16.29 25.79 -13.54
C GLN A 85 -17.77 25.93 -13.87
N VAL A 86 -18.65 25.19 -13.22
CA VAL A 86 -20.11 25.35 -13.40
C VAL A 86 -20.54 26.76 -12.99
N ILE A 87 -20.04 27.29 -11.85
CA ILE A 87 -20.32 28.68 -11.45
C ILE A 87 -19.87 29.67 -12.52
N GLU A 88 -18.65 29.51 -13.05
CA GLU A 88 -18.12 30.39 -14.09
C GLU A 88 -18.89 30.29 -15.42
N ILE A 89 -19.38 29.12 -15.79
CA ILE A 89 -20.24 28.93 -16.95
C ILE A 89 -21.55 29.74 -16.78
N PHE A 90 -22.25 29.61 -15.65
CA PHE A 90 -23.44 30.38 -15.37
C PHE A 90 -23.17 31.91 -15.40
N ARG A 91 -22.01 32.33 -14.84
CA ARG A 91 -21.64 33.75 -14.80
C ARG A 91 -21.28 34.29 -16.16
N LYS A 92 -20.36 33.65 -16.88
CA LYS A 92 -19.80 34.20 -18.14
C LYS A 92 -20.73 34.00 -19.32
N LEU A 93 -21.41 32.86 -19.41
CA LEU A 93 -22.31 32.58 -20.52
C LEU A 93 -23.72 33.09 -20.21
N GLY A 94 -24.28 32.73 -19.06
CA GLY A 94 -25.66 33.10 -18.71
C GLY A 94 -25.82 34.54 -18.18
N GLY A 95 -24.73 35.20 -17.76
CA GLY A 95 -24.76 36.54 -17.17
C GLY A 95 -25.28 36.60 -15.74
N TYR A 96 -25.18 35.48 -15.00
CA TYR A 96 -25.60 35.40 -13.60
C TYR A 96 -24.63 36.16 -12.69
N THR A 97 -25.17 36.72 -11.61
CA THR A 97 -24.34 37.15 -10.48
C THR A 97 -23.69 35.94 -9.77
N LEU A 98 -22.62 36.17 -9.03
CA LEU A 98 -21.97 35.12 -8.28
C LEU A 98 -22.94 34.39 -7.32
N GLY A 99 -23.79 35.15 -6.63
CA GLY A 99 -24.78 34.56 -5.70
C GLY A 99 -25.83 33.71 -6.40
N GLN A 100 -26.33 34.14 -7.57
CA GLN A 100 -27.28 33.37 -8.38
C GLN A 100 -26.62 32.08 -8.90
N ALA A 101 -25.39 32.14 -9.41
CA ALA A 101 -24.65 30.99 -9.90
C ALA A 101 -24.32 29.98 -8.78
N ASP A 102 -23.96 30.46 -7.57
CA ASP A 102 -23.75 29.58 -6.42
C ASP A 102 -25.04 28.89 -5.95
N ASN A 103 -26.18 29.60 -6.00
CA ASN A 103 -27.48 28.98 -5.72
C ASN A 103 -27.79 27.85 -6.71
N MET A 104 -27.45 28.02 -8.00
CA MET A 104 -27.60 26.96 -9.01
C MET A 104 -26.66 25.77 -8.70
N ARG A 105 -25.40 26.01 -8.40
CA ARG A 105 -24.48 24.98 -7.97
C ARG A 105 -25.04 24.19 -6.78
N ARG A 106 -25.61 24.88 -5.78
CA ARG A 106 -26.25 24.24 -4.62
C ARG A 106 -27.50 23.44 -4.98
N ALA A 107 -28.35 23.96 -5.90
CA ALA A 107 -29.53 23.26 -6.39
C ALA A 107 -29.15 21.96 -7.10
N ILE A 108 -28.12 22.02 -7.92
CA ILE A 108 -27.50 20.92 -8.63
C ILE A 108 -26.96 19.88 -7.62
N SER A 109 -26.10 20.27 -6.69
CA SER A 109 -25.54 19.37 -5.66
C SER A 109 -26.61 18.70 -4.79
N LYS A 110 -27.77 19.36 -4.57
CA LYS A 110 -28.93 18.83 -3.82
C LYS A 110 -29.93 18.08 -4.70
N LYS A 111 -29.63 17.88 -5.97
CA LYS A 111 -30.47 17.17 -6.96
C LYS A 111 -31.93 17.73 -7.02
N LYS A 112 -32.08 19.04 -6.91
CA LYS A 112 -33.38 19.70 -6.96
C LYS A 112 -33.87 19.82 -8.42
N GLN A 113 -34.33 18.72 -8.98
CA GLN A 113 -34.61 18.55 -10.41
C GLN A 113 -35.57 19.63 -10.96
N GLN A 114 -36.63 19.97 -10.21
CA GLN A 114 -37.58 20.98 -10.65
C GLN A 114 -36.95 22.37 -10.82
N VAL A 115 -36.07 22.77 -9.89
CA VAL A 115 -35.33 24.03 -9.96
C VAL A 115 -34.38 24.02 -11.14
N ILE A 116 -33.70 22.92 -11.35
CA ILE A 116 -32.69 22.78 -12.40
C ILE A 116 -33.33 22.82 -13.78
N VAL A 117 -34.45 22.14 -13.99
CA VAL A 117 -35.17 22.14 -15.26
C VAL A 117 -35.76 23.53 -15.56
N ALA A 118 -36.35 24.19 -14.55
CA ALA A 118 -36.90 25.53 -14.72
C ALA A 118 -35.83 26.58 -15.07
N GLU A 119 -34.61 26.43 -14.55
CA GLU A 119 -33.49 27.36 -14.75
C GLU A 119 -32.89 27.31 -16.18
N ARG A 120 -33.09 26.20 -16.92
CA ARG A 120 -32.61 26.09 -18.31
C ARG A 120 -33.08 27.28 -19.15
N LYS A 121 -34.38 27.64 -19.03
CA LYS A 121 -34.95 28.77 -19.80
C LYS A 121 -34.24 30.08 -19.47
N ALA A 122 -34.01 30.36 -18.20
CA ALA A 122 -33.30 31.54 -17.76
C ALA A 122 -31.83 31.55 -18.21
N PHE A 123 -31.15 30.41 -18.19
CA PHE A 123 -29.78 30.29 -18.65
C PHE A 123 -29.67 30.56 -20.17
N VAL A 124 -30.57 30.00 -20.98
CA VAL A 124 -30.49 30.09 -22.43
C VAL A 124 -31.05 31.46 -22.92
N TYR A 125 -32.27 31.82 -22.51
CA TYR A 125 -33.00 32.94 -23.06
C TYR A 125 -33.02 34.21 -22.18
N GLY A 126 -32.58 34.07 -20.93
CA GLY A 126 -32.60 35.13 -19.93
C GLY A 126 -33.83 35.16 -19.06
N ASP A 127 -33.74 35.99 -18.01
CA ASP A 127 -34.81 36.26 -17.05
C ASP A 127 -34.71 37.76 -16.63
N PRO A 128 -35.45 38.63 -17.28
CA PRO A 128 -35.40 40.08 -17.00
C PRO A 128 -35.77 40.44 -15.56
N ASP A 129 -36.70 39.70 -14.94
CA ASP A 129 -37.13 39.95 -13.56
C ASP A 129 -36.00 39.71 -12.54
N ARG A 130 -35.09 38.83 -12.87
CA ARG A 130 -33.89 38.52 -12.04
C ARG A 130 -32.62 39.21 -12.56
N GLY A 131 -32.72 39.99 -13.64
CA GLY A 131 -31.59 40.65 -14.26
C GLY A 131 -30.59 39.67 -14.90
N ILE A 132 -31.07 38.56 -15.42
CA ILE A 132 -30.26 37.54 -16.10
C ILE A 132 -30.38 37.75 -17.62
N PRO A 133 -29.29 38.10 -18.33
CA PRO A 133 -29.33 38.33 -19.76
C PRO A 133 -29.62 37.09 -20.59
N GLY A 134 -29.10 35.93 -20.13
CA GLY A 134 -29.13 34.67 -20.87
C GLY A 134 -27.95 34.50 -21.83
N ALA A 135 -27.66 33.24 -22.18
CA ALA A 135 -26.52 32.89 -23.01
C ALA A 135 -26.61 33.46 -24.44
N ILE A 136 -27.80 33.50 -25.02
CA ILE A 136 -28.01 34.04 -26.36
C ILE A 136 -27.68 35.55 -26.40
N ALA A 137 -28.11 36.31 -25.40
CA ALA A 137 -27.79 37.74 -25.31
C ALA A 137 -26.28 37.98 -25.12
N ASN A 138 -25.56 37.02 -24.55
CA ASN A 138 -24.11 37.05 -24.40
C ASN A 138 -23.36 36.45 -25.59
N GLY A 139 -24.04 36.24 -26.74
CA GLY A 139 -23.41 35.82 -28.00
C GLY A 139 -23.16 34.34 -28.14
N VAL A 140 -23.82 33.50 -27.33
CA VAL A 140 -23.76 32.05 -27.47
C VAL A 140 -24.91 31.56 -28.36
N ASP A 141 -24.61 30.70 -29.31
CA ASP A 141 -25.64 30.08 -30.15
C ASP A 141 -26.64 29.27 -29.29
N GLU A 142 -27.93 29.29 -29.67
CA GLU A 142 -29.00 28.65 -28.92
C GLU A 142 -28.77 27.15 -28.77
N GLN A 143 -28.37 26.47 -29.85
CA GLN A 143 -28.09 25.04 -29.80
C GLN A 143 -26.90 24.75 -28.90
N ALA A 144 -25.83 25.55 -29.00
CA ALA A 144 -24.66 25.43 -28.13
C ALA A 144 -25.03 25.65 -26.66
N ALA A 145 -25.84 26.66 -26.35
CA ALA A 145 -26.28 26.95 -24.97
C ALA A 145 -27.09 25.80 -24.37
N ASN A 146 -27.98 25.18 -25.15
CA ASN A 146 -28.74 24.01 -24.70
C ASN A 146 -27.85 22.79 -24.46
N VAL A 147 -26.90 22.50 -25.34
CA VAL A 147 -25.95 21.39 -25.20
C VAL A 147 -25.04 21.59 -23.99
N ILE A 148 -24.57 22.83 -23.76
CA ILE A 148 -23.75 23.15 -22.56
C ILE A 148 -24.58 22.94 -21.30
N TYR A 149 -25.86 23.31 -21.30
CA TYR A 149 -26.73 23.08 -20.15
C TYR A 149 -26.95 21.58 -19.88
N ASP A 150 -27.10 20.75 -20.92
CA ASP A 150 -27.18 19.29 -20.78
C ASP A 150 -25.90 18.71 -20.16
N GLU A 151 -24.74 19.15 -20.62
CA GLU A 151 -23.46 18.72 -20.02
C GLU A 151 -23.34 19.15 -18.54
N ILE A 152 -23.83 20.34 -18.18
CA ILE A 152 -23.90 20.74 -16.77
C ILE A 152 -24.82 19.81 -15.98
N LEU A 153 -25.97 19.41 -16.52
CA LEU A 153 -26.90 18.49 -15.86
C LEU A 153 -26.27 17.11 -15.64
N ASP A 154 -25.66 16.56 -16.65
CA ASP A 154 -24.99 15.26 -16.59
C ASP A 154 -23.86 15.27 -15.55
N PHE A 155 -23.08 16.34 -15.56
CA PHE A 155 -21.94 16.51 -14.66
C PHE A 155 -22.34 16.97 -13.25
N ALA A 156 -23.47 17.62 -13.10
CA ALA A 156 -23.93 18.25 -11.87
C ALA A 156 -24.04 17.31 -10.68
N ASN A 157 -24.32 16.03 -10.94
CA ASN A 157 -24.38 14.99 -9.91
C ASN A 157 -23.01 14.61 -9.36
N TYR A 158 -21.92 15.02 -10.04
CA TYR A 158 -20.56 14.51 -9.81
C TYR A 158 -19.51 15.61 -9.67
N ALA A 159 -19.87 16.90 -9.86
CA ALA A 159 -18.97 18.02 -9.75
C ALA A 159 -18.22 18.07 -8.41
N PHE A 160 -16.89 18.22 -8.46
CA PHE A 160 -16.03 18.22 -7.28
C PHE A 160 -15.60 19.64 -6.91
N ASN A 161 -15.43 19.89 -5.62
CA ASN A 161 -14.86 21.15 -5.17
C ASN A 161 -13.36 21.21 -5.51
N LYS A 162 -12.96 22.21 -6.32
CA LYS A 162 -11.57 22.34 -6.76
C LYS A 162 -10.61 22.55 -5.60
N ALA A 163 -10.99 23.39 -4.64
CA ALA A 163 -10.12 23.71 -3.50
C ALA A 163 -9.78 22.45 -2.68
N HIS A 164 -10.78 21.58 -2.46
CA HIS A 164 -10.57 20.30 -1.79
C HIS A 164 -9.62 19.39 -2.61
N ALA A 165 -9.87 19.27 -3.92
CA ALA A 165 -9.02 18.46 -4.80
C ALA A 165 -7.57 18.94 -4.83
N VAL A 166 -7.34 20.25 -4.86
CA VAL A 166 -6.00 20.86 -4.84
C VAL A 166 -5.26 20.54 -3.55
N CYS A 167 -5.94 20.63 -2.39
CA CYS A 167 -5.31 20.28 -1.10
C CYS A 167 -4.85 18.82 -1.09
N TYR A 168 -5.68 17.89 -1.54
CA TYR A 168 -5.32 16.49 -1.64
C TYR A 168 -4.21 16.23 -2.67
N ALA A 169 -4.29 16.86 -3.84
CA ALA A 169 -3.26 16.76 -4.88
C ALA A 169 -1.90 17.30 -4.39
N LYS A 170 -1.91 18.35 -3.55
CA LYS A 170 -0.68 18.88 -2.94
C LYS A 170 -0.05 17.84 -2.00
N VAL A 171 -0.83 17.18 -1.16
CA VAL A 171 -0.31 16.11 -0.28
C VAL A 171 0.18 14.92 -1.12
N SER A 172 -0.58 14.54 -2.19
CA SER A 172 -0.13 13.50 -3.13
C SER A 172 1.21 13.86 -3.78
N TYR A 173 1.36 15.12 -4.20
CA TYR A 173 2.61 15.62 -4.76
C TYR A 173 3.76 15.57 -3.74
N ASP A 174 3.53 16.04 -2.51
CA ASP A 174 4.56 16.07 -1.46
C ASP A 174 5.04 14.65 -1.13
N THR A 175 4.11 13.71 -0.98
CA THR A 175 4.46 12.30 -0.73
C THR A 175 5.19 11.67 -1.93
N ALA A 176 4.78 11.99 -3.15
CA ALA A 176 5.47 11.55 -4.36
C ALA A 176 6.88 12.18 -4.48
N TYR A 177 7.02 13.46 -4.12
CA TYR A 177 8.30 14.17 -4.12
C TYR A 177 9.26 13.53 -3.12
N LEU A 178 8.82 13.32 -1.88
CA LEU A 178 9.64 12.67 -0.85
C LEU A 178 10.03 11.26 -1.25
N LYS A 179 9.12 10.48 -1.79
CA LYS A 179 9.42 9.14 -2.31
C LYS A 179 10.46 9.17 -3.44
N CYS A 180 10.38 10.16 -4.33
CA CYS A 180 11.28 10.27 -5.47
C CYS A 180 12.70 10.69 -5.07
N HIS A 181 12.82 11.67 -4.19
CA HIS A 181 14.09 12.30 -3.83
C HIS A 181 14.75 11.71 -2.58
N TYR A 182 13.97 11.13 -1.67
CA TYR A 182 14.42 10.54 -0.41
C TYR A 182 13.80 9.15 -0.19
N PRO A 183 13.99 8.22 -1.16
CA PRO A 183 13.25 6.96 -1.17
C PRO A 183 13.47 6.11 0.08
N LYS A 184 14.72 5.99 0.59
CA LYS A 184 15.00 5.22 1.81
C LYS A 184 14.27 5.79 3.02
N GLN A 185 14.40 7.10 3.24
CA GLN A 185 13.78 7.81 4.37
C GLN A 185 12.25 7.73 4.30
N TYR A 186 11.71 7.98 3.12
CA TYR A 186 10.27 7.94 2.89
C TYR A 186 9.70 6.54 3.16
N MET A 187 10.30 5.51 2.59
CA MET A 187 9.81 4.13 2.76
C MET A 187 9.99 3.62 4.19
N ALA A 188 11.08 3.99 4.88
CA ALA A 188 11.27 3.66 6.28
C ALA A 188 10.18 4.30 7.17
N ALA A 189 9.89 5.60 6.99
CA ALA A 189 8.83 6.30 7.70
C ALA A 189 7.44 5.72 7.39
N LEU A 190 7.18 5.38 6.13
CA LEU A 190 5.93 4.80 5.68
C LEU A 190 5.70 3.43 6.31
N MET A 191 6.69 2.53 6.27
CA MET A 191 6.61 1.20 6.90
C MET A 191 6.42 1.32 8.41
N THR A 192 7.09 2.28 9.04
CA THR A 192 6.93 2.57 10.48
C THR A 192 5.51 2.99 10.81
N SER A 193 4.87 3.82 9.96
CA SER A 193 3.50 4.29 10.20
C SER A 193 2.45 3.17 10.15
N VAL A 194 2.79 2.03 9.57
CA VAL A 194 1.90 0.86 9.40
C VAL A 194 2.49 -0.41 10.00
N GLN A 195 3.47 -0.32 10.87
CA GLN A 195 4.22 -1.49 11.39
C GLN A 195 3.34 -2.55 12.06
N ASP A 196 2.18 -2.16 12.60
CA ASP A 196 1.19 -3.08 13.18
C ASP A 196 0.40 -3.87 12.12
N ASN A 197 0.55 -3.53 10.84
CA ASN A 197 -0.13 -4.19 9.73
C ASN A 197 0.87 -4.88 8.81
N SER A 198 1.18 -6.14 9.12
CA SER A 198 2.17 -6.94 8.39
C SER A 198 1.89 -7.05 6.88
N MET A 199 0.64 -7.03 6.44
CA MET A 199 0.31 -7.07 5.01
C MET A 199 0.71 -5.78 4.30
N LYS A 200 0.45 -4.61 4.91
CA LYS A 200 0.90 -3.33 4.34
C LYS A 200 2.42 -3.22 4.33
N VAL A 201 3.06 -3.62 5.43
CA VAL A 201 4.54 -3.67 5.51
C VAL A 201 5.09 -4.54 4.38
N ALA A 202 4.50 -5.73 4.14
CA ALA A 202 4.90 -6.63 3.06
C ALA A 202 4.79 -5.97 1.67
N GLY A 203 3.67 -5.28 1.41
CA GLY A 203 3.48 -4.54 0.15
C GLY A 203 4.52 -3.45 -0.06
N TYR A 204 4.84 -2.68 0.99
CA TYR A 204 5.86 -1.63 0.89
C TYR A 204 7.28 -2.18 0.77
N ILE A 205 7.58 -3.34 1.35
CA ILE A 205 8.85 -4.02 1.15
C ILE A 205 8.98 -4.53 -0.31
N ALA A 206 7.90 -5.05 -0.90
CA ALA A 206 7.90 -5.39 -2.32
C ALA A 206 8.21 -4.15 -3.19
N ALA A 207 7.55 -3.02 -2.90
CA ALA A 207 7.83 -1.76 -3.58
C ALA A 207 9.28 -1.27 -3.37
N CYS A 208 9.87 -1.47 -2.18
CA CYS A 208 11.30 -1.18 -1.94
C CYS A 208 12.20 -2.02 -2.84
N ARG A 209 11.92 -3.32 -2.98
CA ARG A 209 12.70 -4.22 -3.86
C ARG A 209 12.62 -3.78 -5.33
N GLU A 210 11.44 -3.42 -5.82
CA GLU A 210 11.25 -2.87 -7.18
C GLU A 210 12.04 -1.57 -7.41
N MET A 211 12.19 -0.75 -6.36
CA MET A 211 13.01 0.47 -6.40
C MET A 211 14.50 0.20 -6.23
N GLY A 212 14.93 -1.05 -6.03
CA GLY A 212 16.31 -1.41 -5.76
C GLY A 212 16.80 -1.03 -4.35
N LEU A 213 15.88 -0.80 -3.41
CA LEU A 213 16.23 -0.53 -2.01
C LEU A 213 16.41 -1.84 -1.26
N GLN A 214 17.56 -1.97 -0.60
CA GLN A 214 17.85 -3.14 0.20
C GLN A 214 17.10 -3.08 1.55
N LEU A 215 16.48 -4.18 1.93
CA LEU A 215 15.96 -4.37 3.29
C LEU A 215 16.99 -5.16 4.09
N LEU A 216 17.40 -4.60 5.22
CA LEU A 216 18.29 -5.24 6.18
C LEU A 216 17.46 -6.02 7.20
N LEU A 217 17.92 -7.23 7.53
CA LEU A 217 17.24 -8.12 8.46
C LEU A 217 17.12 -7.51 9.88
N PRO A 218 16.13 -7.95 10.69
CA PRO A 218 16.12 -7.61 12.10
C PRO A 218 17.45 -8.02 12.76
N ASP A 219 17.96 -7.18 13.64
CA ASP A 219 19.20 -7.44 14.39
C ASP A 219 19.08 -6.82 15.78
N ILE A 220 19.29 -7.60 16.81
CA ILE A 220 19.12 -7.16 18.20
C ILE A 220 20.09 -6.04 18.58
N ASN A 221 21.24 -5.98 17.93
CA ASN A 221 22.29 -5.01 18.17
C ASN A 221 22.18 -3.74 17.31
N HIS A 222 21.41 -3.78 16.21
CA HIS A 222 21.31 -2.65 15.26
C HIS A 222 19.89 -2.10 15.10
N SER A 223 18.87 -2.97 15.16
CA SER A 223 17.50 -2.54 14.95
C SER A 223 16.97 -1.65 16.06
N GLU A 224 16.25 -0.62 15.68
CA GLU A 224 15.45 0.22 16.57
C GLU A 224 13.99 -0.27 16.63
N SER A 225 13.13 0.44 17.36
CA SER A 225 11.69 0.15 17.38
C SER A 225 11.05 0.32 16.00
N ALA A 226 11.42 1.38 15.29
CA ALA A 226 10.96 1.74 13.95
C ALA A 226 11.88 1.17 12.86
N PHE A 227 11.40 1.21 11.60
CA PHE A 227 12.28 1.03 10.46
C PHE A 227 13.24 2.22 10.35
N THR A 228 14.53 1.95 10.23
CA THR A 228 15.58 2.98 10.21
C THR A 228 16.42 2.90 8.93
N VAL A 229 17.00 4.03 8.55
CA VAL A 229 17.84 4.12 7.36
C VAL A 229 19.30 3.94 7.77
N GLU A 230 19.96 2.97 7.11
CA GLU A 230 21.40 2.74 7.19
C GLU A 230 22.05 2.99 5.81
N PRO A 231 23.38 3.13 5.72
CA PRO A 231 24.07 3.33 4.45
C PRO A 231 23.69 2.27 3.41
N GLU A 232 23.61 1.02 3.83
CA GLU A 232 23.37 -0.15 2.97
C GLU A 232 21.89 -0.27 2.58
N GLY A 233 20.96 0.14 3.46
CA GLY A 233 19.53 -0.08 3.20
C GLY A 233 18.59 0.45 4.27
N ILE A 234 17.44 -0.19 4.39
CA ILE A 234 16.46 0.07 5.43
C ILE A 234 16.48 -1.08 6.41
N ARG A 235 16.81 -0.82 7.68
CA ARG A 235 16.81 -1.82 8.76
C ARG A 235 15.39 -2.12 9.22
N PHE A 236 15.06 -3.40 9.38
CA PHE A 236 13.77 -3.85 9.90
C PHE A 236 13.61 -3.45 11.38
N GLY A 237 12.50 -2.81 11.72
CA GLY A 237 12.18 -2.39 13.09
C GLY A 237 11.70 -3.55 13.95
N LEU A 238 12.22 -3.68 15.17
CA LEU A 238 11.86 -4.80 16.07
C LEU A 238 10.40 -4.77 16.51
N ALA A 239 9.77 -3.58 16.59
CA ALA A 239 8.34 -3.49 16.95
C ALA A 239 7.39 -4.04 15.86
N ALA A 240 7.88 -4.24 14.64
CA ALA A 240 7.14 -4.92 13.59
C ALA A 240 7.16 -6.46 13.69
N VAL A 241 7.97 -7.02 14.60
CA VAL A 241 8.00 -8.46 14.90
C VAL A 241 6.83 -8.81 15.82
N LYS A 242 6.05 -9.81 15.46
CA LYS A 242 4.88 -10.25 16.26
C LYS A 242 5.27 -10.61 17.68
N ASN A 243 4.42 -10.27 18.63
CA ASN A 243 4.61 -10.51 20.07
C ASN A 243 5.83 -9.81 20.68
N VAL A 244 6.48 -8.92 19.95
CA VAL A 244 7.54 -8.05 20.46
C VAL A 244 6.92 -6.66 20.64
N GLY A 245 6.54 -6.36 21.89
CA GLY A 245 5.88 -5.10 22.22
C GLY A 245 6.83 -3.90 22.14
N LYS A 246 6.30 -2.72 21.79
CA LYS A 246 7.09 -1.49 21.69
C LYS A 246 7.87 -1.17 22.99
N GLY A 247 7.23 -1.35 24.16
CA GLY A 247 7.88 -1.15 25.46
C GLY A 247 9.09 -2.07 25.69
N LEU A 248 8.99 -3.34 25.29
CA LEU A 248 10.14 -4.27 25.35
C LEU A 248 11.27 -3.80 24.43
N VAL A 249 10.95 -3.35 23.19
CA VAL A 249 11.98 -2.88 22.27
C VAL A 249 12.67 -1.62 22.80
N GLU A 250 11.92 -0.70 23.41
CA GLU A 250 12.48 0.49 24.06
C GLU A 250 13.45 0.12 25.18
N GLN A 251 13.14 -0.94 25.97
CA GLN A 251 14.04 -1.45 27.00
C GLN A 251 15.30 -2.11 26.38
N ILE A 252 15.17 -2.90 25.31
CA ILE A 252 16.31 -3.49 24.58
C ILE A 252 17.25 -2.39 24.07
N VAL A 253 16.68 -1.35 23.44
CA VAL A 253 17.45 -0.23 22.90
C VAL A 253 18.13 0.57 24.01
N ALA A 254 17.44 0.84 25.13
CA ALA A 254 18.00 1.54 26.27
C ALA A 254 19.18 0.78 26.90
N GLU A 255 19.06 -0.53 27.12
CA GLU A 255 20.13 -1.38 27.60
C GLU A 255 21.36 -1.38 26.68
N ARG A 256 21.12 -1.47 25.38
CA ARG A 256 22.17 -1.42 24.37
C ARG A 256 22.88 -0.05 24.34
N GLN A 257 22.14 1.05 24.55
CA GLN A 257 22.71 2.39 24.61
C GLN A 257 23.50 2.64 25.89
N ALA A 258 23.09 2.03 27.02
CA ALA A 258 23.76 2.19 28.28
C ALA A 258 25.09 1.43 28.35
N ASP A 259 25.09 0.15 27.99
CA ASP A 259 26.20 -0.78 28.19
C ASP A 259 26.79 -1.35 26.89
N GLY A 260 26.47 -0.75 25.75
CA GLY A 260 26.93 -1.19 24.43
C GLY A 260 26.19 -2.41 23.88
N PRO A 261 26.58 -2.86 22.69
CA PRO A 261 25.99 -4.03 22.03
C PRO A 261 26.08 -5.29 22.92
N PHE A 262 25.11 -6.19 22.77
CA PHE A 262 25.16 -7.50 23.42
C PHE A 262 26.24 -8.36 22.77
N ALA A 263 27.22 -8.79 23.52
CA ALA A 263 28.36 -9.56 23.01
C ALA A 263 27.99 -11.05 22.76
N SER A 264 27.04 -11.59 23.53
CA SER A 264 26.61 -13.00 23.43
C SER A 264 25.12 -13.16 23.74
N PHE A 265 24.55 -14.29 23.37
CA PHE A 265 23.19 -14.65 23.71
C PHE A 265 22.96 -14.74 25.22
N ARG A 266 23.96 -15.23 25.97
CA ARG A 266 23.96 -15.26 27.44
C ARG A 266 23.85 -13.84 28.00
N GLN A 267 24.73 -12.92 27.60
CA GLN A 267 24.74 -11.56 28.08
C GLN A 267 23.39 -10.85 27.79
N LEU A 268 22.79 -11.11 26.62
CA LEU A 268 21.47 -10.60 26.30
C LEU A 268 20.42 -11.09 27.31
N CYS A 269 20.37 -12.40 27.62
CA CYS A 269 19.43 -12.94 28.60
C CYS A 269 19.63 -12.34 30.00
N GLU A 270 20.90 -12.17 30.44
CA GLU A 270 21.23 -11.59 31.74
C GLU A 270 20.81 -10.11 31.83
N ARG A 271 21.21 -9.27 30.87
CA ARG A 271 20.89 -7.83 30.84
C ARG A 271 19.39 -7.57 30.70
N LEU A 272 18.68 -8.36 29.92
CA LEU A 272 17.24 -8.22 29.73
C LEU A 272 16.40 -8.99 30.76
N SER A 273 17.01 -9.63 31.78
CA SER A 273 16.29 -10.41 32.82
C SER A 273 15.31 -9.57 33.66
N GLN A 274 15.40 -8.24 33.62
CA GLN A 274 14.51 -7.28 34.32
C GLN A 274 13.44 -6.66 33.42
N THR A 275 13.49 -6.95 32.15
CA THR A 275 12.59 -6.36 31.16
C THR A 275 11.34 -7.21 30.98
N ASP A 276 10.40 -6.73 30.16
CA ASP A 276 9.20 -7.45 29.80
C ASP A 276 9.46 -8.60 28.79
N LEU A 277 10.72 -9.01 28.63
CA LEU A 277 11.11 -10.09 27.73
C LEU A 277 10.53 -11.42 28.22
N ASN A 278 9.57 -11.93 27.50
CA ASN A 278 8.96 -13.23 27.76
C ASN A 278 9.41 -14.28 26.72
N LYS A 279 9.15 -15.55 27.01
CA LYS A 279 9.54 -16.67 26.14
C LYS A 279 9.03 -16.53 24.71
N ARG A 280 7.81 -16.03 24.53
CA ARG A 280 7.19 -15.87 23.21
C ARG A 280 7.87 -14.77 22.39
N ALA A 281 8.24 -13.66 23.02
CA ALA A 281 8.98 -12.60 22.36
C ALA A 281 10.39 -13.08 21.96
N MET A 282 11.09 -13.78 22.88
CA MET A 282 12.40 -14.35 22.60
C MET A 282 12.36 -15.34 21.43
N GLU A 283 11.42 -16.28 21.45
CA GLU A 283 11.22 -17.22 20.35
C GLU A 283 11.01 -16.51 19.01
N ASN A 284 10.18 -15.47 18.98
CA ASN A 284 9.91 -14.73 17.75
C ASN A 284 11.13 -13.92 17.27
N LEU A 285 11.93 -13.37 18.19
CA LEU A 285 13.18 -12.70 17.84
C LEU A 285 14.22 -13.67 17.27
N ILE A 286 14.27 -14.91 17.79
CA ILE A 286 15.13 -15.95 17.21
C ILE A 286 14.61 -16.36 15.82
N ARG A 287 13.31 -16.66 15.70
CA ARG A 287 12.71 -17.11 14.43
C ARG A 287 12.84 -16.08 13.30
N CYS A 288 12.77 -14.80 13.61
CA CYS A 288 12.93 -13.73 12.59
C CYS A 288 14.40 -13.43 12.26
N GLY A 289 15.36 -14.03 12.97
CA GLY A 289 16.79 -13.86 12.72
C GLY A 289 17.43 -12.70 13.47
N ALA A 290 16.72 -12.05 14.40
CA ALA A 290 17.28 -10.92 15.16
C ALA A 290 18.49 -11.30 16.03
N MET A 291 18.70 -12.60 16.30
CA MET A 291 19.80 -13.15 17.09
C MET A 291 20.93 -13.75 16.23
N ASP A 292 20.84 -13.66 14.90
CA ASP A 292 21.85 -14.25 13.99
C ASP A 292 23.22 -13.59 14.17
N CYS A 293 23.27 -12.36 14.71
CA CYS A 293 24.51 -11.64 15.03
C CYS A 293 25.41 -12.34 16.05
N PHE A 294 24.87 -13.27 16.86
CA PHE A 294 25.68 -14.06 17.81
C PHE A 294 26.39 -15.27 17.17
N GLY A 295 26.18 -15.53 15.87
CA GLY A 295 26.86 -16.62 15.16
C GLY A 295 26.36 -18.02 15.46
N HIS A 296 25.30 -18.17 16.26
CA HIS A 296 24.68 -19.46 16.57
C HIS A 296 23.57 -19.78 15.54
N LYS A 297 23.35 -21.09 15.33
CA LYS A 297 22.23 -21.56 14.52
C LYS A 297 20.90 -21.24 15.21
N ARG A 298 19.88 -20.84 14.48
CA ARG A 298 18.54 -20.61 15.07
C ARG A 298 17.99 -21.87 15.74
N ALA A 299 18.26 -23.06 15.17
CA ALA A 299 17.92 -24.34 15.77
C ALA A 299 18.53 -24.54 17.17
N GLN A 300 19.78 -24.13 17.36
CA GLN A 300 20.47 -24.20 18.66
C GLN A 300 19.81 -23.26 19.67
N LEU A 301 19.61 -22.00 19.28
CA LEU A 301 19.00 -21.00 20.15
C LEU A 301 17.57 -21.37 20.58
N LEU A 302 16.77 -21.96 19.66
CA LEU A 302 15.42 -22.43 19.98
C LEU A 302 15.39 -23.59 20.99
N LEU A 303 16.47 -24.36 21.13
CA LEU A 303 16.55 -25.42 22.12
C LEU A 303 16.97 -24.90 23.50
N VAL A 304 17.77 -23.84 23.58
CA VAL A 304 18.38 -23.38 24.82
C VAL A 304 17.76 -22.12 25.44
N TYR A 305 17.00 -21.33 24.68
CA TYR A 305 16.55 -20.01 25.14
C TYR A 305 15.71 -20.05 26.42
N ASP A 306 14.87 -21.08 26.59
CA ASP A 306 14.01 -21.20 27.77
C ASP A 306 14.81 -21.40 29.04
N GLN A 307 15.80 -22.31 28.98
CA GLN A 307 16.71 -22.56 30.08
C GLN A 307 17.58 -21.33 30.35
N ALA A 308 18.14 -20.73 29.30
CA ALA A 308 18.99 -19.53 29.41
C ALA A 308 18.27 -18.37 30.12
N MET A 309 17.01 -18.09 29.75
CA MET A 309 16.19 -17.06 30.40
C MET A 309 15.91 -17.40 31.87
N THR A 310 15.66 -18.69 32.17
CA THR A 310 15.39 -19.15 33.53
C THR A 310 16.63 -19.00 34.39
N ASP A 311 17.79 -19.44 33.91
CA ASP A 311 19.06 -19.35 34.62
C ASP A 311 19.46 -17.88 34.89
N ALA A 312 19.30 -17.00 33.89
CA ALA A 312 19.55 -15.57 34.06
C ALA A 312 18.66 -14.95 35.16
N ALA A 313 17.37 -15.30 35.19
CA ALA A 313 16.46 -14.84 36.23
C ALA A 313 16.80 -15.37 37.63
N GLN A 314 17.25 -16.64 37.74
CA GLN A 314 17.67 -17.26 39.01
C GLN A 314 18.99 -16.67 39.53
N ASN A 315 19.99 -16.56 38.67
CA ASN A 315 21.28 -15.99 39.04
C ASN A 315 21.14 -14.57 39.60
N ARG A 316 20.27 -13.77 38.97
CA ARG A 316 19.97 -12.46 39.47
C ARG A 316 19.32 -12.45 40.86
N ARG A 317 18.33 -13.32 41.12
CA ARG A 317 17.70 -13.40 42.43
C ARG A 317 18.74 -13.75 43.53
N ARG A 318 19.65 -14.68 43.25
CA ARG A 318 20.76 -15.02 44.14
C ARG A 318 21.66 -13.83 44.46
N ASN A 319 22.00 -13.02 43.43
CA ASN A 319 22.83 -11.84 43.60
C ASN A 319 22.13 -10.73 44.40
N LEU A 320 20.81 -10.58 44.29
CA LEU A 320 20.03 -9.60 45.06
C LEU A 320 19.86 -10.00 46.54
N GLU A 321 19.83 -11.30 46.87
CA GLU A 321 19.72 -11.82 48.24
C GLU A 321 21.05 -11.78 49.00
N GLY A 322 22.14 -11.21 48.41
CA GLY A 322 23.43 -11.07 49.07
C GLY A 322 24.14 -12.39 49.42
N GLN A 323 23.69 -13.49 48.89
CA GLN A 323 24.43 -14.73 48.96
C GLN A 323 25.58 -14.74 47.96
N ILE A 324 26.68 -14.09 48.35
CA ILE A 324 27.96 -14.25 47.66
C ILE A 324 28.39 -15.70 47.95
N ASP A 325 28.31 -16.56 46.94
CA ASP A 325 28.82 -17.91 47.03
C ASP A 325 30.34 -17.80 47.19
N LEU A 326 30.84 -18.28 48.34
CA LEU A 326 32.25 -18.21 48.70
C LEU A 326 33.14 -18.94 47.68
N PHE A 327 32.55 -19.80 46.83
CA PHE A 327 33.20 -20.53 45.74
C PHE A 327 33.25 -19.75 44.41
N SER A 328 32.56 -18.62 44.30
CA SER A 328 32.60 -17.77 43.06
C SER A 328 33.81 -16.81 43.03
N MET A 329 34.59 -16.70 44.14
CA MET A 329 35.79 -15.86 44.16
C MET A 329 36.99 -16.38 43.35
N ASP A 330 36.94 -17.65 42.91
CA ASP A 330 38.03 -18.28 42.16
C ASP A 330 37.72 -18.50 40.65
N GLN A 331 36.55 -18.08 40.21
CA GLN A 331 36.21 -18.10 38.78
C GLN A 331 36.53 -16.74 38.14
N THR A 332 37.84 -16.47 37.98
CA THR A 332 38.34 -15.49 37.04
C THR A 332 37.78 -15.75 35.65
N GLU A 333 36.97 -14.80 35.15
CA GLU A 333 36.79 -14.40 33.74
C GLU A 333 36.57 -15.46 32.63
N ASN A 334 36.29 -16.70 32.94
CA ASN A 334 35.73 -17.64 31.98
C ASN A 334 34.21 -17.74 32.22
N GLU A 335 33.48 -16.69 31.86
CA GLU A 335 32.03 -16.80 31.64
C GLU A 335 31.81 -17.90 30.61
N THR A 336 31.47 -19.10 31.10
CA THR A 336 31.18 -20.24 30.24
C THR A 336 29.96 -19.86 29.42
N GLU A 337 30.16 -19.72 28.10
CA GLU A 337 29.05 -19.58 27.15
C GLU A 337 28.00 -20.66 27.39
N ILE A 338 26.73 -20.35 27.06
CA ILE A 338 25.66 -21.35 27.13
C ILE A 338 26.09 -22.52 26.24
N PRO A 339 26.16 -23.76 26.76
CA PRO A 339 26.55 -24.90 25.93
C PRO A 339 25.53 -25.09 24.81
N MET A 340 25.96 -24.87 23.58
CA MET A 340 25.11 -25.02 22.41
C MET A 340 25.07 -26.50 21.98
N PRO A 341 23.87 -27.08 21.79
CA PRO A 341 23.74 -28.45 21.33
C PRO A 341 24.29 -28.57 19.89
N ASP A 342 24.92 -29.69 19.58
CA ASP A 342 25.35 -29.98 18.21
C ASP A 342 24.19 -30.49 17.36
N VAL A 343 23.45 -29.58 16.81
CA VAL A 343 22.31 -29.85 15.93
C VAL A 343 22.49 -29.13 14.58
N PRO A 344 21.97 -29.70 13.48
CA PRO A 344 21.93 -29.00 12.20
C PRO A 344 21.06 -27.73 12.29
N GLU A 345 21.29 -26.80 11.39
CA GLU A 345 20.39 -25.63 11.24
C GLU A 345 19.01 -26.07 10.75
N LEU A 346 17.99 -25.26 11.04
CA LEU A 346 16.65 -25.45 10.51
C LEU A 346 16.69 -25.57 8.97
N PRO A 347 15.91 -26.49 8.39
CA PRO A 347 15.76 -26.53 6.94
C PRO A 347 15.39 -25.15 6.39
N PRO A 348 15.89 -24.76 5.21
CA PRO A 348 15.61 -23.42 4.66
C PRO A 348 14.12 -23.08 4.59
N GLN A 349 13.27 -24.04 4.28
CA GLN A 349 11.82 -23.85 4.25
C GLN A 349 11.25 -23.55 5.64
N GLU A 350 11.67 -24.28 6.66
CA GLU A 350 11.20 -24.07 8.04
C GLU A 350 11.66 -22.70 8.58
N ARG A 351 12.88 -22.29 8.25
CA ARG A 351 13.41 -20.96 8.59
C ARG A 351 12.57 -19.85 7.94
N MET A 352 12.28 -19.97 6.64
CA MET A 352 11.44 -19.03 5.92
C MET A 352 10.00 -18.97 6.46
N VAL A 353 9.44 -20.13 6.85
CA VAL A 353 8.12 -20.18 7.50
C VAL A 353 8.15 -19.44 8.84
N GLY A 354 9.17 -19.66 9.67
CA GLY A 354 9.34 -18.93 10.94
C GLY A 354 9.45 -17.42 10.76
N GLU A 355 10.20 -16.97 9.76
CA GLU A 355 10.29 -15.56 9.38
C GLU A 355 8.90 -15.01 8.98
N LYS A 356 8.18 -15.73 8.12
CA LYS A 356 6.84 -15.35 7.66
C LYS A 356 5.82 -15.28 8.80
N GLU A 357 5.85 -16.23 9.72
CA GLU A 357 4.95 -16.26 10.87
C GLU A 357 5.19 -15.08 11.81
N THR A 358 6.44 -14.67 12.00
CA THR A 358 6.86 -13.65 12.97
C THR A 358 6.84 -12.23 12.41
N THR A 359 7.15 -12.06 11.13
CA THR A 359 7.25 -10.73 10.48
C THR A 359 6.20 -10.49 9.41
N GLY A 360 5.51 -11.54 8.96
CA GLY A 360 4.62 -11.51 7.81
C GLY A 360 5.33 -11.66 6.47
N LEU A 361 6.65 -11.85 6.46
CA LEU A 361 7.53 -11.83 5.30
C LEU A 361 8.49 -13.01 5.27
N TYR A 362 8.86 -13.43 4.08
CA TYR A 362 10.04 -14.24 3.84
C TYR A 362 11.25 -13.30 3.76
N LEU A 363 12.13 -13.34 4.77
CA LEU A 363 13.26 -12.41 4.87
C LEU A 363 14.52 -12.97 4.21
N SER A 364 14.83 -14.27 4.41
CA SER A 364 16.06 -14.91 3.93
C SER A 364 15.98 -15.47 2.51
N GLY A 365 14.82 -15.43 1.87
CA GLY A 365 14.56 -15.96 0.52
C GLY A 365 13.06 -16.13 0.30
N HIS A 366 12.66 -16.74 -0.83
CA HIS A 366 11.27 -17.09 -1.10
C HIS A 366 11.13 -18.58 -1.37
N PRO A 367 10.09 -19.27 -0.86
CA PRO A 367 9.91 -20.71 -1.11
C PRO A 367 9.90 -21.09 -2.58
N MET A 368 9.48 -20.15 -3.47
CA MET A 368 9.48 -20.34 -4.91
C MET A 368 10.87 -20.29 -5.55
N ASP A 369 11.90 -19.79 -4.85
CA ASP A 369 13.24 -19.63 -5.41
C ASP A 369 13.83 -20.96 -5.88
N ALA A 370 13.58 -22.04 -5.12
CA ALA A 370 14.01 -23.40 -5.49
C ALA A 370 13.35 -23.92 -6.78
N TYR A 371 12.16 -23.41 -7.10
CA TYR A 371 11.36 -23.87 -8.26
C TYR A 371 11.52 -22.96 -9.49
N ARG A 372 12.05 -21.73 -9.35
CA ARG A 372 12.23 -20.78 -10.46
C ARG A 372 12.94 -21.35 -11.70
N PRO A 373 14.04 -22.17 -11.55
CA PRO A 373 14.69 -22.74 -12.72
C PRO A 373 13.76 -23.66 -13.53
N MET A 374 12.88 -24.41 -12.84
CA MET A 374 11.90 -25.29 -13.48
C MET A 374 10.75 -24.52 -14.14
N LEU A 375 10.34 -23.40 -13.54
CA LEU A 375 9.22 -22.58 -14.02
C LEU A 375 9.59 -21.75 -15.25
N LYS A 376 10.86 -21.42 -15.47
CA LYS A 376 11.31 -20.68 -16.68
C LYS A 376 10.89 -21.34 -17.99
N ASN A 377 10.80 -22.66 -18.03
CA ASN A 377 10.44 -23.42 -19.21
C ASN A 377 8.94 -23.78 -19.31
N ALA A 378 8.14 -23.43 -18.31
CA ALA A 378 6.76 -23.91 -18.19
C ALA A 378 5.68 -22.88 -18.61
N HIS A 379 6.05 -21.75 -19.22
CA HIS A 379 5.11 -20.68 -19.63
C HIS A 379 4.14 -20.29 -18.50
N VAL A 380 4.67 -20.11 -17.30
CA VAL A 380 3.91 -19.71 -16.11
C VAL A 380 3.69 -18.21 -16.13
N ALA A 381 2.43 -17.79 -16.01
CA ALA A 381 2.07 -16.39 -15.88
C ALA A 381 2.28 -15.92 -14.43
N SER A 382 2.82 -14.71 -14.24
CA SER A 382 2.87 -14.07 -12.92
C SER A 382 1.47 -13.65 -12.49
N ILE A 383 1.13 -13.91 -11.24
CA ILE A 383 -0.13 -13.46 -10.63
C ILE A 383 -0.20 -11.92 -10.67
N GLY A 384 0.93 -11.25 -10.40
CA GLY A 384 1.04 -9.79 -10.48
C GLY A 384 0.72 -9.25 -11.87
N ASP A 385 1.26 -9.86 -12.92
CA ASP A 385 1.01 -9.46 -14.31
C ASP A 385 -0.46 -9.63 -14.71
N ILE A 386 -1.09 -10.73 -14.27
CA ILE A 386 -2.52 -10.98 -14.51
C ILE A 386 -3.35 -9.89 -13.83
N MET A 387 -3.12 -9.63 -12.55
CA MET A 387 -3.86 -8.63 -11.78
C MET A 387 -3.68 -7.23 -12.37
N THR A 388 -2.47 -6.88 -12.77
CA THR A 388 -2.17 -5.60 -13.41
C THR A 388 -2.88 -5.46 -14.75
N SER A 389 -2.87 -6.51 -15.60
CA SER A 389 -3.56 -6.49 -16.89
C SER A 389 -5.06 -6.22 -16.75
N PHE A 390 -5.72 -6.86 -15.78
CA PHE A 390 -7.15 -6.59 -15.52
C PHE A 390 -7.39 -5.20 -14.91
N ALA A 391 -6.50 -4.71 -14.05
CA ALA A 391 -6.62 -3.38 -13.45
C ALA A 391 -6.43 -2.25 -14.47
N GLU A 392 -5.56 -2.46 -15.44
CA GLU A 392 -5.22 -1.48 -16.49
C GLU A 392 -6.13 -1.57 -17.72
N GLY A 393 -6.99 -2.60 -17.80
CA GLY A 393 -7.75 -2.89 -19.00
C GLY A 393 -6.90 -3.26 -20.22
N ALA A 394 -5.68 -3.77 -19.95
CA ALA A 394 -4.75 -4.16 -21.00
C ALA A 394 -5.17 -5.52 -21.61
N ASP A 395 -5.05 -5.65 -22.92
CA ASP A 395 -5.42 -6.86 -23.68
C ASP A 395 -4.50 -8.08 -23.47
N ARG A 396 -3.57 -8.01 -22.51
CA ARG A 396 -2.58 -9.07 -22.27
C ARG A 396 -3.20 -10.36 -21.74
N TYR A 397 -4.20 -10.23 -20.84
CA TYR A 397 -4.99 -11.34 -20.33
C TYR A 397 -6.47 -11.00 -20.47
N ARG A 398 -7.27 -12.00 -20.90
CA ARG A 398 -8.71 -11.84 -21.14
C ARG A 398 -9.50 -12.67 -20.15
N ASP A 399 -10.75 -12.28 -19.92
CA ASP A 399 -11.68 -13.10 -19.17
C ASP A 399 -11.85 -14.48 -19.82
N GLU A 400 -12.05 -15.53 -19.02
CA GLU A 400 -12.12 -16.94 -19.44
C GLU A 400 -10.84 -17.50 -20.11
N GLN A 401 -9.74 -16.75 -20.15
CA GLN A 401 -8.48 -17.26 -20.68
C GLN A 401 -7.87 -18.31 -19.72
N VAL A 402 -7.49 -19.45 -20.27
CA VAL A 402 -6.75 -20.48 -19.51
C VAL A 402 -5.30 -20.05 -19.36
N VAL A 403 -4.85 -19.92 -18.11
CA VAL A 403 -3.47 -19.58 -17.76
C VAL A 403 -2.89 -20.59 -16.78
N THR A 404 -1.59 -20.80 -16.85
CA THR A 404 -0.86 -21.58 -15.84
C THR A 404 -0.19 -20.60 -14.87
N VAL A 405 -0.47 -20.76 -13.57
CA VAL A 405 0.16 -19.98 -12.50
C VAL A 405 0.89 -20.93 -11.55
N ALA A 406 1.93 -20.44 -10.92
CA ALA A 406 2.64 -21.16 -9.87
C ALA A 406 2.79 -20.26 -8.64
N GLY A 407 2.60 -20.82 -7.46
CA GLY A 407 2.69 -20.04 -6.23
C GLY A 407 2.66 -20.94 -4.99
N VAL A 408 2.96 -20.33 -3.84
CA VAL A 408 2.85 -20.98 -2.54
C VAL A 408 1.40 -20.91 -2.05
N ILE A 409 0.84 -22.04 -1.65
CA ILE A 409 -0.50 -22.09 -1.07
C ILE A 409 -0.45 -21.47 0.33
N GLN A 410 -1.09 -20.31 0.49
CA GLN A 410 -1.17 -19.62 1.78
C GLN A 410 -2.33 -20.11 2.66
N SER A 411 -3.45 -20.44 2.05
CA SER A 411 -4.60 -20.99 2.75
C SER A 411 -5.51 -21.79 1.82
N ILE A 412 -6.17 -22.80 2.41
CA ILE A 412 -7.22 -23.57 1.73
C ILE A 412 -8.44 -23.55 2.64
N ARG A 413 -9.60 -23.18 2.08
CA ARG A 413 -10.90 -23.27 2.77
C ARG A 413 -11.85 -24.07 1.93
N THR A 414 -12.31 -25.22 2.44
CA THR A 414 -13.26 -26.07 1.74
C THR A 414 -14.69 -25.80 2.21
N ARG A 415 -15.64 -25.82 1.29
CA ARG A 415 -17.08 -25.74 1.58
C ARG A 415 -17.86 -26.70 0.68
N PRO A 416 -18.89 -27.39 1.20
CA PRO A 416 -19.77 -28.16 0.36
C PRO A 416 -20.61 -27.22 -0.53
N THR A 417 -20.80 -27.58 -1.78
CA THR A 417 -21.72 -26.89 -2.70
C THR A 417 -23.15 -27.38 -2.47
N ARG A 418 -24.14 -26.64 -3.00
CA ARG A 418 -25.56 -27.05 -2.94
C ARG A 418 -25.83 -28.41 -3.59
N ASN A 419 -24.98 -28.83 -4.51
CA ASN A 419 -25.09 -30.10 -5.25
C ASN A 419 -24.28 -31.24 -4.59
N GLY A 420 -23.77 -31.07 -3.37
CA GLY A 420 -23.02 -32.10 -2.64
C GLY A 420 -21.58 -32.31 -3.12
N SER A 421 -21.07 -31.49 -4.06
CA SER A 421 -19.65 -31.47 -4.43
C SER A 421 -18.84 -30.63 -3.45
N LEU A 422 -17.54 -30.82 -3.40
CA LEU A 422 -16.62 -30.03 -2.56
C LEU A 422 -16.06 -28.88 -3.39
N MET A 423 -16.09 -27.67 -2.85
CA MET A 423 -15.48 -26.49 -3.39
C MET A 423 -14.35 -26.02 -2.45
N ALA A 424 -13.20 -25.66 -2.98
CA ALA A 424 -12.11 -25.10 -2.23
C ALA A 424 -11.81 -23.64 -2.68
N TYR A 425 -11.58 -22.77 -1.71
CA TYR A 425 -10.96 -21.48 -1.92
C TYR A 425 -9.49 -21.61 -1.56
N ILE A 426 -8.63 -21.37 -2.51
CA ILE A 426 -7.17 -21.44 -2.34
C ILE A 426 -6.63 -20.04 -2.54
N VAL A 427 -5.80 -19.58 -1.59
CA VAL A 427 -5.00 -18.37 -1.74
C VAL A 427 -3.60 -18.78 -2.17
N LEU A 428 -3.19 -18.35 -3.35
CA LEU A 428 -1.83 -18.52 -3.88
C LEU A 428 -1.05 -17.21 -3.75
N GLU A 429 0.22 -17.33 -3.48
CA GLU A 429 1.18 -16.22 -3.45
C GLU A 429 2.36 -16.58 -4.36
N ASP A 430 2.65 -15.73 -5.34
CA ASP A 430 3.92 -15.69 -6.05
C ASP A 430 4.69 -14.43 -5.62
N ASP A 431 5.97 -14.36 -5.75
CA ASP A 431 6.85 -13.18 -5.54
C ASP A 431 6.27 -11.99 -4.70
N GLY A 432 5.40 -12.28 -3.75
CA GLY A 432 4.74 -11.28 -2.90
C GLY A 432 3.36 -10.82 -3.37
N THR A 433 2.90 -11.24 -4.53
CA THR A 433 1.53 -10.98 -5.01
C THR A 433 0.62 -12.13 -4.59
N LYS A 434 -0.53 -11.80 -3.99
CA LYS A 434 -1.52 -12.78 -3.51
C LYS A 434 -2.81 -12.65 -4.27
N THR A 435 -3.37 -13.79 -4.67
CA THR A 435 -4.72 -13.83 -5.19
C THR A 435 -5.47 -15.05 -4.68
N ALA A 436 -6.79 -14.94 -4.61
CA ALA A 436 -7.68 -16.01 -4.17
C ALA A 436 -8.32 -16.68 -5.39
N TYR A 437 -8.19 -17.99 -5.47
CA TYR A 437 -8.82 -18.81 -6.49
C TYR A 437 -9.97 -19.60 -5.90
N ARG A 438 -11.07 -19.70 -6.64
CA ARG A 438 -12.17 -20.61 -6.36
C ARG A 438 -11.99 -21.84 -7.24
N LEU A 439 -11.80 -23.02 -6.64
CA LEU A 439 -11.74 -24.29 -7.33
C LEU A 439 -13.01 -25.09 -7.00
N GLU A 440 -13.68 -25.59 -8.04
CA GLU A 440 -14.80 -26.50 -7.91
C GLU A 440 -14.33 -27.90 -8.29
N PHE A 441 -14.51 -28.86 -7.38
CA PHE A 441 -14.20 -30.26 -7.61
C PHE A 441 -15.49 -31.01 -7.93
N GLU A 442 -15.63 -31.48 -9.18
CA GLU A 442 -16.70 -32.40 -9.54
C GLU A 442 -16.36 -33.81 -9.04
N ARG A 443 -17.29 -34.43 -8.34
CA ARG A 443 -17.17 -35.81 -7.87
C ARG A 443 -17.08 -36.75 -9.09
N GLY A 444 -15.89 -37.31 -9.36
CA GLY A 444 -15.69 -38.35 -10.40
C GLY A 444 -14.75 -38.00 -11.56
N LYS A 445 -14.23 -36.78 -11.65
CA LYS A 445 -13.20 -36.42 -12.65
C LYS A 445 -11.91 -36.03 -11.94
N THR A 446 -11.12 -37.03 -11.55
CA THR A 446 -9.72 -36.84 -11.16
C THR A 446 -8.84 -36.76 -12.40
N ASN A 447 -8.75 -35.62 -13.03
CA ASN A 447 -7.66 -35.27 -13.94
C ASN A 447 -6.87 -34.09 -13.34
N GLY A 448 -6.42 -34.24 -12.13
CA GLY A 448 -5.47 -33.34 -11.51
C GLY A 448 -4.16 -34.10 -11.27
N LYS A 449 -3.12 -33.76 -12.00
CA LYS A 449 -1.76 -34.16 -11.60
C LYS A 449 -1.45 -33.41 -10.31
N GLN A 450 -1.45 -34.14 -9.21
CA GLN A 450 -0.90 -33.70 -7.94
C GLN A 450 0.61 -33.61 -8.10
N TYR A 451 1.16 -32.42 -7.93
CA TYR A 451 2.57 -32.24 -7.59
C TYR A 451 2.61 -31.96 -6.10
N SER A 452 3.08 -32.94 -5.34
CA SER A 452 3.42 -32.82 -3.91
C SER A 452 4.72 -32.05 -3.72
#